data_8264dae99238e0c8a63c724e0fc5e957
#
_entry.id   8264dae99238e0c8a63c724e0fc5e957
#
_cell.length_a   1.000
_cell.length_b   1.000
_cell.length_c   1.000
_cell.angle_alpha   90.00
_cell.angle_beta   90.00
_cell.angle_gamma   90.00
#
_symmetry.space_group_name_H-M   'P 1'
#
loop_
_entity.id
_entity.type
_entity.pdbx_description
1 polymer ?
#
loop_
_entity_poly.entity_id
_entity_poly.type
_entity_poly.pdbx_seq_one_letter_code
_entity_poly.pdbx_strand_id
1 'polypeptide(L)'
;MRDVPSGVAELKYWAERDPNLVGVYISPQAPGGKLLDNPDLYPLYDAAQSLDLPLLAHGGTARPPYGPGTNDLDGAWFLMHGFGNPWAGMAALAALIGGGVFELFPRLRAAIVETAGGWVPMALDRMDTHYLMSPGHVPNLKRMPRDVIAEGRYFHGVDSWERSIEFCIEELGEDMWLFASDWPHGDSAWPEAVPQTVDRPRLKESARKKILGENAMRLCPRLRG
;
A
#
# COMPACT_ATOMS: atom_id res chain seq x y z
N MET A 1 2.65 3.60 14.40
CA MET A 1 3.89 3.74 15.22
C MET A 1 3.66 4.85 16.24
N ARG A 2 3.87 4.58 17.53
CA ARG A 2 3.62 5.55 18.62
C ARG A 2 4.87 6.37 18.95
N ASP A 3 6.03 5.76 18.78
CA ASP A 3 7.35 6.35 19.04
C ASP A 3 8.25 6.09 17.82
N VAL A 4 8.44 7.11 17.02
CA VAL A 4 9.22 7.01 15.78
C VAL A 4 10.70 6.79 16.06
N PRO A 5 11.35 7.51 17.01
CA PRO A 5 12.74 7.24 17.35
C PRO A 5 13.02 5.80 17.75
N SER A 6 12.20 5.23 18.64
CA SER A 6 12.33 3.83 19.04
C SER A 6 12.11 2.87 17.88
N GLY A 7 11.13 3.14 17.01
CA GLY A 7 10.88 2.33 15.82
C GLY A 7 12.03 2.37 14.82
N VAL A 8 12.66 3.52 14.64
CA VAL A 8 13.88 3.65 13.79
C VAL A 8 15.05 2.88 14.39
N ALA A 9 15.24 2.95 15.70
CA ALA A 9 16.30 2.20 16.39
C ALA A 9 16.10 0.68 16.25
N GLU A 10 14.86 0.21 16.42
CA GLU A 10 14.50 -1.20 16.25
C GLU A 10 14.68 -1.66 14.80
N LEU A 11 14.26 -0.88 13.84
CA LEU A 11 14.44 -1.17 12.42
C LEU A 11 15.92 -1.35 12.07
N LYS A 12 16.78 -0.45 12.50
CA LYS A 12 18.25 -0.53 12.29
C LYS A 12 18.83 -1.76 12.97
N TYR A 13 18.42 -2.02 14.22
CA TYR A 13 18.87 -3.18 14.98
C TYR A 13 18.59 -4.50 14.24
N TRP A 14 17.36 -4.69 13.75
CA TRP A 14 16.99 -5.92 13.04
C TRP A 14 17.57 -5.98 11.63
N ALA A 15 17.67 -4.86 10.92
CA ALA A 15 18.27 -4.82 9.58
C ALA A 15 19.74 -5.29 9.54
N GLU A 16 20.46 -5.13 10.66
CA GLU A 16 21.84 -5.61 10.81
C GLU A 16 21.94 -7.09 11.21
N ARG A 17 20.88 -7.66 11.82
CA ARG A 17 20.93 -8.98 12.48
C ARG A 17 20.10 -10.03 11.80
N ASP A 18 19.05 -9.64 11.09
CA ASP A 18 18.16 -10.57 10.40
C ASP A 18 18.21 -10.34 8.88
N PRO A 19 18.90 -11.22 8.14
CA PRO A 19 18.93 -11.12 6.68
C PRO A 19 17.55 -11.37 6.04
N ASN A 20 16.60 -11.97 6.79
CA ASN A 20 15.25 -12.22 6.31
C ASN A 20 14.29 -11.03 6.53
N LEU A 21 14.76 -9.95 7.15
CA LEU A 21 13.98 -8.72 7.22
C LEU A 21 13.84 -8.10 5.82
N VAL A 22 12.66 -8.17 5.23
CA VAL A 22 12.38 -7.76 3.85
C VAL A 22 11.56 -6.47 3.72
N GLY A 23 10.98 -5.98 4.80
CA GLY A 23 10.14 -4.76 4.77
C GLY A 23 9.72 -4.29 6.15
N VAL A 24 9.05 -3.15 6.20
CA VAL A 24 8.58 -2.49 7.42
C VAL A 24 7.05 -2.42 7.38
N TYR A 25 6.40 -3.14 8.28
CA TYR A 25 4.95 -3.04 8.47
C TYR A 25 4.58 -1.75 9.20
N ILE A 26 3.63 -1.01 8.65
CA ILE A 26 3.07 0.20 9.28
C ILE A 26 1.54 0.22 9.17
N SER A 27 0.90 0.93 10.10
CA SER A 27 -0.53 1.23 9.95
C SER A 27 -0.75 2.26 8.84
N PRO A 28 -1.85 2.21 8.09
CA PRO A 28 -2.23 3.21 7.09
C PRO A 28 -2.41 4.62 7.67
N GLN A 29 -2.60 4.70 8.97
CA GLN A 29 -2.67 5.93 9.72
C GLN A 29 -1.90 5.78 11.03
N ALA A 30 -1.06 6.77 11.33
CA ALA A 30 -0.33 6.79 12.60
C ALA A 30 -1.25 7.17 13.79
N PRO A 31 -0.91 6.79 15.02
CA PRO A 31 -1.65 7.18 16.22
C PRO A 31 -1.86 8.70 16.30
N GLY A 32 -3.02 9.09 16.81
CA GLY A 32 -3.42 10.50 16.89
C GLY A 32 -4.01 11.06 15.59
N GLY A 33 -4.41 10.19 14.65
CA GLY A 33 -5.03 10.60 13.40
C GLY A 33 -4.05 11.18 12.36
N LYS A 34 -2.75 11.03 12.56
CA LYS A 34 -1.72 11.50 11.63
C LYS A 34 -1.73 10.64 10.36
N LEU A 35 -1.77 11.28 9.21
CA LEU A 35 -1.63 10.59 7.92
C LEU A 35 -0.15 10.26 7.63
N LEU A 36 0.10 9.45 6.60
CA LEU A 36 1.43 8.98 6.27
C LEU A 36 2.36 10.06 5.67
N ASP A 37 1.85 11.24 5.33
CA ASP A 37 2.63 12.41 4.93
C ASP A 37 3.10 13.27 6.11
N ASN A 38 2.75 12.90 7.35
CA ASN A 38 3.13 13.67 8.52
C ASN A 38 4.65 13.69 8.72
N PRO A 39 5.30 14.87 8.89
CA PRO A 39 6.75 14.97 9.04
C PRO A 39 7.36 14.19 10.21
N ASP A 40 6.58 13.89 11.25
CA ASP A 40 7.07 13.06 12.36
C ASP A 40 7.46 11.64 11.91
N LEU A 41 6.95 11.16 10.76
CA LEU A 41 7.28 9.85 10.19
C LEU A 41 8.52 9.88 9.29
N TYR A 42 9.01 11.05 8.88
CA TYR A 42 10.11 11.18 7.94
C TYR A 42 11.40 10.47 8.37
N PRO A 43 11.78 10.47 9.66
CA PRO A 43 12.96 9.69 10.12
C PRO A 43 12.83 8.19 9.84
N LEU A 44 11.61 7.63 9.88
CA LEU A 44 11.36 6.23 9.53
C LEU A 44 11.53 5.99 8.02
N TYR A 45 11.02 6.91 7.19
CA TYR A 45 11.12 6.80 5.73
C TYR A 45 12.57 6.92 5.26
N ASP A 46 13.33 7.82 5.86
CA ASP A 46 14.75 7.95 5.58
C ASP A 46 15.54 6.70 5.98
N ALA A 47 15.26 6.13 7.14
CA ALA A 47 15.86 4.88 7.57
C ALA A 47 15.48 3.71 6.65
N ALA A 48 14.21 3.57 6.29
CA ALA A 48 13.72 2.51 5.41
C ALA A 48 14.37 2.58 4.02
N GLN A 49 14.37 3.76 3.37
CA GLN A 49 15.03 3.93 2.06
C GLN A 49 16.54 3.73 2.10
N SER A 50 17.19 4.08 3.22
CA SER A 50 18.63 3.92 3.40
C SER A 50 19.03 2.46 3.59
N LEU A 51 18.15 1.66 4.17
CA LEU A 51 18.31 0.22 4.39
C LEU A 51 17.78 -0.63 3.22
N ASP A 52 17.25 0.01 2.18
CA ASP A 52 16.61 -0.65 1.02
C ASP A 52 15.41 -1.54 1.42
N LEU A 53 14.65 -1.09 2.43
CA LEU A 53 13.46 -1.77 2.95
C LEU A 53 12.20 -1.00 2.53
N PRO A 54 11.19 -1.65 1.92
CA PRO A 54 9.92 -1.03 1.61
C PRO A 54 9.06 -0.86 2.86
N LEU A 55 8.11 0.08 2.79
CA LEU A 55 7.01 0.20 3.73
C LEU A 55 5.81 -0.63 3.25
N LEU A 56 5.15 -1.35 4.15
CA LEU A 56 3.90 -2.06 3.91
C LEU A 56 2.82 -1.45 4.80
N ALA A 57 2.01 -0.56 4.23
CA ALA A 57 0.86 0.02 4.91
C ALA A 57 -0.29 -0.98 4.83
N HIS A 58 -0.54 -1.68 5.92
CA HIS A 58 -1.50 -2.77 5.99
C HIS A 58 -2.84 -2.27 6.51
N GLY A 59 -3.91 -2.55 5.77
CA GLY A 59 -5.28 -2.34 6.19
C GLY A 59 -5.50 -3.00 7.55
N GLY A 60 -6.42 -2.50 8.29
CA GLY A 60 -6.72 -3.07 9.58
C GLY A 60 -8.05 -2.55 10.09
N THR A 61 -8.88 -3.46 10.57
CA THR A 61 -10.10 -3.17 11.30
C THR A 61 -9.81 -2.59 12.69
N ALA A 62 -8.58 -2.12 12.89
CA ALA A 62 -8.15 -1.56 14.16
C ALA A 62 -9.11 -0.45 14.58
N ARG A 63 -9.68 -0.64 15.76
CA ARG A 63 -10.53 0.35 16.39
C ARG A 63 -9.79 1.68 16.55
N PRO A 64 -10.53 2.79 16.67
CA PRO A 64 -9.91 4.07 16.93
C PRO A 64 -8.80 3.98 17.97
N PRO A 65 -7.68 4.68 17.76
CA PRO A 65 -7.50 5.78 16.79
C PRO A 65 -6.89 5.37 15.43
N TYR A 66 -6.96 4.13 15.01
CA TYR A 66 -6.09 3.58 13.96
C TYR A 66 -6.67 3.54 12.55
N GLY A 67 -7.95 3.81 12.37
CA GLY A 67 -8.57 3.82 11.04
C GLY A 67 -9.46 5.05 10.84
N PRO A 68 -9.27 5.86 9.78
CA PRO A 68 -10.17 6.96 9.47
C PRO A 68 -11.59 6.44 9.27
N GLY A 69 -12.57 7.06 9.93
CA GLY A 69 -13.99 6.70 9.77
C GLY A 69 -14.43 5.38 10.39
N THR A 70 -13.53 4.61 11.03
CA THR A 70 -13.92 3.34 11.66
C THR A 70 -14.85 3.51 12.84
N ASN A 71 -14.85 4.68 13.49
CA ASN A 71 -15.82 5.02 14.55
C ASN A 71 -17.26 4.95 14.06
N ASP A 72 -17.51 5.38 12.82
CA ASP A 72 -18.84 5.45 12.24
C ASP A 72 -19.34 4.09 11.73
N LEU A 73 -18.42 3.14 11.57
CA LEU A 73 -18.67 1.78 11.11
C LEU A 73 -18.63 0.75 12.27
N ASP A 74 -18.49 1.23 13.52
CA ASP A 74 -18.35 0.35 14.70
C ASP A 74 -19.61 -0.51 14.92
N GLY A 75 -19.38 -1.73 15.38
CA GLY A 75 -20.43 -2.68 15.76
C GLY A 75 -20.84 -3.69 14.67
N ALA A 76 -20.49 -3.50 13.41
CA ALA A 76 -20.77 -4.44 12.32
C ALA A 76 -19.48 -4.83 11.58
N TRP A 77 -18.99 -6.07 11.76
CA TRP A 77 -17.80 -6.56 11.08
C TRP A 77 -17.89 -6.35 9.55
N PHE A 78 -19.04 -6.61 8.96
CA PHE A 78 -19.29 -6.39 7.54
C PHE A 78 -18.98 -4.95 7.09
N LEU A 79 -19.40 -3.96 7.85
CA LEU A 79 -19.16 -2.55 7.52
C LEU A 79 -17.69 -2.18 7.78
N MET A 80 -17.20 -2.55 8.96
CA MET A 80 -15.86 -2.19 9.40
C MET A 80 -14.78 -2.84 8.52
N HIS A 81 -14.91 -4.13 8.23
CA HIS A 81 -13.95 -4.86 7.39
C HIS A 81 -14.14 -4.51 5.90
N GLY A 82 -15.36 -4.59 5.40
CA GLY A 82 -15.64 -4.39 3.98
C GLY A 82 -15.39 -2.96 3.47
N PHE A 83 -15.49 -1.95 4.36
CA PHE A 83 -15.31 -0.54 3.98
C PHE A 83 -14.22 0.18 4.76
N GLY A 84 -13.97 -0.19 6.00
CA GLY A 84 -12.94 0.44 6.83
C GLY A 84 -11.52 0.19 6.30
N ASN A 85 -11.22 -1.02 5.81
CA ASN A 85 -9.92 -1.33 5.21
C ASN A 85 -9.67 -0.55 3.91
N PRO A 86 -10.57 -0.58 2.90
CA PRO A 86 -10.42 0.27 1.71
C PRO A 86 -10.31 1.75 2.04
N TRP A 87 -11.10 2.25 2.98
CA TRP A 87 -11.01 3.66 3.39
C TRP A 87 -9.64 4.01 3.98
N ALA A 88 -9.10 3.16 4.85
CA ALA A 88 -7.76 3.35 5.38
C ALA A 88 -6.69 3.32 4.27
N GLY A 89 -6.86 2.44 3.28
CA GLY A 89 -6.02 2.39 2.08
C GLY A 89 -6.09 3.66 1.25
N MET A 90 -7.29 4.22 1.04
CA MET A 90 -7.48 5.49 0.33
C MET A 90 -6.78 6.65 1.05
N ALA A 91 -6.86 6.71 2.39
CA ALA A 91 -6.16 7.71 3.17
C ALA A 91 -4.63 7.57 3.07
N ALA A 92 -4.12 6.33 3.10
CA ALA A 92 -2.70 6.05 2.91
C ALA A 92 -2.22 6.44 1.51
N LEU A 93 -2.99 6.11 0.45
CA LEU A 93 -2.66 6.50 -0.93
C LEU A 93 -2.60 8.03 -1.06
N ALA A 94 -3.63 8.73 -0.57
CA ALA A 94 -3.69 10.18 -0.62
C ALA A 94 -2.49 10.83 0.08
N ALA A 95 -2.09 10.30 1.24
CA ALA A 95 -0.94 10.79 1.98
C ALA A 95 0.39 10.48 1.29
N LEU A 96 0.63 9.23 0.88
CA LEU A 96 1.92 8.84 0.27
C LEU A 96 2.16 9.56 -1.06
N ILE A 97 1.14 9.67 -1.90
CA ILE A 97 1.26 10.29 -3.23
C ILE A 97 0.94 11.78 -3.15
N GLY A 98 -0.25 12.16 -2.69
CA GLY A 98 -0.68 13.55 -2.61
C GLY A 98 0.16 14.38 -1.64
N GLY A 99 0.56 13.82 -0.50
CA GLY A 99 1.50 14.44 0.44
C GLY A 99 2.93 14.57 -0.09
N GLY A 100 3.25 13.92 -1.23
CA GLY A 100 4.57 14.00 -1.89
C GLY A 100 5.66 13.19 -1.19
N VAL A 101 5.30 12.13 -0.46
CA VAL A 101 6.30 11.30 0.26
C VAL A 101 7.32 10.71 -0.70
N PHE A 102 6.89 10.24 -1.88
CA PHE A 102 7.80 9.69 -2.89
C PHE A 102 8.72 10.75 -3.53
N GLU A 103 8.35 12.02 -3.49
CA GLU A 103 9.23 13.13 -3.93
C GLU A 103 10.30 13.44 -2.88
N LEU A 104 9.90 13.44 -1.59
CA LEU A 104 10.81 13.70 -0.47
C LEU A 104 11.78 12.53 -0.23
N PHE A 105 11.33 11.31 -0.51
CA PHE A 105 12.11 10.06 -0.31
C PHE A 105 12.24 9.27 -1.63
N PRO A 106 13.14 9.68 -2.54
CA PRO A 106 13.16 9.19 -3.92
C PRO A 106 13.59 7.73 -4.09
N ARG A 107 14.14 7.08 -3.07
CA ARG A 107 14.46 5.64 -3.07
C ARG A 107 13.45 4.80 -2.31
N LEU A 108 12.50 5.43 -1.63
CA LEU A 108 11.49 4.73 -0.86
C LEU A 108 10.56 3.94 -1.78
N ARG A 109 10.31 2.68 -1.45
CA ARG A 109 9.23 1.87 -2.00
C ARG A 109 8.16 1.67 -0.95
N ALA A 110 6.92 1.62 -1.36
CA ALA A 110 5.81 1.34 -0.45
C ALA A 110 4.73 0.49 -1.13
N ALA A 111 4.06 -0.32 -0.34
CA ALA A 111 2.85 -1.03 -0.72
C ALA A 111 1.71 -0.69 0.24
N ILE A 112 0.49 -0.66 -0.29
CA ILE A 112 -0.74 -0.69 0.50
C ILE A 112 -1.34 -2.08 0.32
N VAL A 113 -1.63 -2.77 1.41
CA VAL A 113 -2.07 -4.17 1.40
C VAL A 113 -3.32 -4.36 2.26
N GLU A 114 -4.11 -5.41 1.95
CA GLU A 114 -5.37 -5.75 2.62
C GLU A 114 -6.41 -4.60 2.62
N THR A 115 -6.54 -3.93 1.48
CA THR A 115 -7.46 -2.78 1.34
C THR A 115 -8.31 -2.86 0.08
N ALA A 116 -8.34 -3.99 -0.60
CA ALA A 116 -8.83 -4.17 -1.96
C ALA A 116 -8.15 -3.22 -2.98
N GLY A 117 -8.17 -3.54 -4.28
CA GLY A 117 -7.52 -2.76 -5.33
C GLY A 117 -8.49 -2.03 -6.27
N GLY A 118 -9.74 -2.45 -6.30
CA GLY A 118 -10.72 -1.96 -7.28
C GLY A 118 -11.02 -0.46 -7.24
N TRP A 119 -10.72 0.21 -6.16
CA TRP A 119 -10.92 1.64 -5.96
C TRP A 119 -9.75 2.52 -6.43
N VAL A 120 -8.57 1.93 -6.67
CA VAL A 120 -7.33 2.68 -6.98
C VAL A 120 -7.45 3.52 -8.26
N PRO A 121 -7.99 3.01 -9.39
CA PRO A 121 -8.17 3.83 -10.59
C PRO A 121 -9.01 5.09 -10.33
N MET A 122 -10.16 4.94 -9.64
CA MET A 122 -11.03 6.06 -9.30
C MET A 122 -10.32 7.10 -8.40
N ALA A 123 -9.56 6.63 -7.42
CA ALA A 123 -8.82 7.53 -6.52
C ALA A 123 -7.78 8.34 -7.31
N LEU A 124 -7.07 7.71 -8.24
CA LEU A 124 -6.06 8.40 -9.07
C LEU A 124 -6.70 9.41 -10.03
N ASP A 125 -7.81 9.09 -10.68
CA ASP A 125 -8.52 10.04 -11.53
C ASP A 125 -8.92 11.30 -10.74
N ARG A 126 -9.38 11.12 -9.52
CA ARG A 126 -9.69 12.25 -8.64
C ARG A 126 -8.45 13.05 -8.24
N MET A 127 -7.35 12.36 -7.87
CA MET A 127 -6.10 13.01 -7.49
C MET A 127 -5.51 13.81 -8.65
N ASP A 128 -5.47 13.24 -9.85
CA ASP A 128 -4.98 13.91 -11.07
C ASP A 128 -5.79 15.17 -11.35
N THR A 129 -7.12 15.07 -11.33
CA THR A 129 -8.02 16.21 -11.56
C THR A 129 -7.80 17.30 -10.52
N HIS A 130 -7.69 16.96 -9.23
CA HIS A 130 -7.51 17.94 -8.16
C HIS A 130 -6.11 18.55 -8.15
N TYR A 131 -5.09 17.80 -8.56
CA TYR A 131 -3.74 18.33 -8.76
C TYR A 131 -3.72 19.42 -9.82
N LEU A 132 -4.39 19.20 -10.95
CA LEU A 132 -4.50 20.23 -12.01
C LEU A 132 -5.28 21.47 -11.55
N MET A 133 -6.31 21.29 -10.73
CA MET A 133 -7.12 22.40 -10.22
C MET A 133 -6.44 23.21 -9.12
N SER A 134 -5.66 22.57 -8.28
CA SER A 134 -5.15 23.18 -7.04
C SER A 134 -3.75 22.65 -6.64
N PRO A 135 -2.74 22.76 -7.50
CA PRO A 135 -1.41 22.21 -7.22
C PRO A 135 -0.76 22.81 -5.97
N GLY A 136 -1.11 24.05 -5.62
CA GLY A 136 -0.60 24.73 -4.43
C GLY A 136 -1.02 24.11 -3.10
N HIS A 137 -2.04 23.25 -3.09
CA HIS A 137 -2.50 22.54 -1.87
C HIS A 137 -1.63 21.31 -1.56
N VAL A 138 -0.82 20.85 -2.50
CA VAL A 138 0.09 19.70 -2.36
C VAL A 138 1.52 20.08 -2.73
N PRO A 139 2.16 20.99 -1.98
CA PRO A 139 3.41 21.67 -2.38
C PRO A 139 4.60 20.72 -2.55
N ASN A 140 4.57 19.56 -1.93
CA ASN A 140 5.63 18.55 -2.06
C ASN A 140 5.47 17.68 -3.31
N LEU A 141 4.26 17.52 -3.84
CA LEU A 141 4.00 16.78 -5.07
C LEU A 141 4.41 17.63 -6.29
N LYS A 142 5.30 17.11 -7.14
CA LYS A 142 5.92 17.87 -8.25
C LYS A 142 5.43 17.46 -9.64
N ARG A 143 4.60 16.42 -9.73
CA ARG A 143 4.09 15.85 -10.98
C ARG A 143 2.72 15.20 -10.76
N MET A 144 2.12 14.73 -11.83
CA MET A 144 0.83 14.07 -11.76
C MET A 144 0.89 12.84 -10.83
N PRO A 145 -0.11 12.63 -9.96
CA PRO A 145 -0.22 11.43 -9.13
C PRO A 145 -0.02 10.12 -9.90
N ARG A 146 -0.60 10.01 -11.09
CA ARG A 146 -0.46 8.84 -11.97
C ARG A 146 1.01 8.61 -12.39
N ASP A 147 1.76 9.66 -12.66
CA ASP A 147 3.19 9.56 -13.03
C ASP A 147 4.04 9.08 -11.86
N VAL A 148 3.70 9.45 -10.61
CA VAL A 148 4.38 8.94 -9.42
C VAL A 148 4.22 7.43 -9.30
N ILE A 149 3.02 6.90 -9.56
CA ILE A 149 2.76 5.45 -9.57
C ILE A 149 3.53 4.75 -10.69
N ALA A 150 3.54 5.33 -11.89
CA ALA A 150 4.20 4.75 -13.07
C ALA A 150 5.72 4.58 -12.89
N GLU A 151 6.36 5.25 -11.94
CA GLU A 151 7.78 5.04 -11.61
C GLU A 151 8.09 3.65 -11.02
N GLY A 152 7.11 2.90 -10.58
CA GLY A 152 7.29 1.55 -10.08
C GLY A 152 7.85 1.45 -8.66
N ARG A 153 7.62 2.49 -7.83
CA ARG A 153 7.96 2.50 -6.39
C ARG A 153 6.74 2.29 -5.49
N TYR A 154 5.55 2.46 -6.03
CA TYR A 154 4.28 2.17 -5.38
C TYR A 154 3.76 0.79 -5.81
N PHE A 155 3.25 0.03 -4.84
CA PHE A 155 2.64 -1.28 -5.05
C PHE A 155 1.31 -1.38 -4.30
N HIS A 156 0.45 -2.28 -4.74
CA HIS A 156 -0.88 -2.46 -4.15
C HIS A 156 -1.29 -3.92 -4.08
N GLY A 157 -1.70 -4.36 -2.89
CA GLY A 157 -2.22 -5.71 -2.68
C GLY A 157 -3.63 -5.86 -3.22
N VAL A 158 -3.90 -6.99 -3.87
CA VAL A 158 -5.24 -7.36 -4.36
C VAL A 158 -5.62 -8.73 -3.87
N ASP A 159 -6.90 -8.89 -3.57
CA ASP A 159 -7.45 -10.19 -3.19
C ASP A 159 -7.79 -11.02 -4.44
N SER A 160 -7.58 -12.33 -4.35
CA SER A 160 -7.80 -13.25 -5.47
C SER A 160 -9.25 -13.25 -5.99
N TRP A 161 -10.22 -12.91 -5.15
CA TRP A 161 -11.65 -12.87 -5.48
C TRP A 161 -12.11 -11.53 -6.09
N GLU A 162 -11.28 -10.48 -6.11
CA GLU A 162 -11.66 -9.19 -6.66
C GLU A 162 -11.95 -9.26 -8.17
N ARG A 163 -13.16 -8.89 -8.56
CA ARG A 163 -13.60 -8.92 -9.97
C ARG A 163 -13.05 -7.76 -10.80
N SER A 164 -12.61 -6.69 -10.12
CA SER A 164 -12.12 -5.46 -10.76
C SER A 164 -10.66 -5.53 -11.20
N ILE A 165 -9.91 -6.56 -10.81
CA ILE A 165 -8.45 -6.58 -11.02
C ILE A 165 -8.05 -6.48 -12.50
N GLU A 166 -8.78 -7.13 -13.41
CA GLU A 166 -8.49 -7.04 -14.84
C GLU A 166 -8.66 -5.60 -15.36
N PHE A 167 -9.73 -4.91 -14.93
CA PHE A 167 -9.93 -3.50 -15.23
C PHE A 167 -8.80 -2.62 -14.64
N CYS A 168 -8.42 -2.85 -13.40
CA CYS A 168 -7.34 -2.10 -12.76
C CYS A 168 -6.01 -2.24 -13.52
N ILE A 169 -5.72 -3.43 -14.03
CA ILE A 169 -4.52 -3.71 -14.83
C ILE A 169 -4.61 -3.04 -16.21
N GLU A 170 -5.78 -3.05 -16.85
CA GLU A 170 -6.00 -2.35 -18.11
C GLU A 170 -5.74 -0.84 -17.96
N GLU A 171 -6.15 -0.23 -16.84
CA GLU A 171 -6.04 1.21 -16.60
C GLU A 171 -4.65 1.64 -16.10
N LEU A 172 -4.01 0.85 -15.24
CA LEU A 172 -2.81 1.26 -14.51
C LEU A 172 -1.57 0.42 -14.83
N GLY A 173 -1.69 -0.56 -15.72
CA GLY A 173 -0.62 -1.50 -16.03
C GLY A 173 -0.49 -2.63 -15.01
N GLU A 174 0.46 -3.54 -15.27
CA GLU A 174 0.61 -4.79 -14.51
C GLU A 174 1.71 -4.75 -13.45
N ASP A 175 2.42 -3.62 -13.32
CA ASP A 175 3.69 -3.54 -12.58
C ASP A 175 3.58 -3.21 -11.09
N MET A 176 2.37 -3.00 -10.56
CA MET A 176 2.19 -2.57 -9.17
C MET A 176 1.38 -3.55 -8.31
N TRP A 177 0.72 -4.53 -8.91
CA TRP A 177 -0.22 -5.38 -8.19
C TRP A 177 0.47 -6.55 -7.51
N LEU A 178 0.10 -6.80 -6.25
CA LEU A 178 0.64 -7.86 -5.41
C LEU A 178 -0.47 -8.87 -5.07
N PHE A 179 -0.19 -10.15 -5.20
CA PHE A 179 -1.08 -11.21 -4.75
C PHE A 179 -1.11 -11.29 -3.22
N ALA A 180 -2.30 -11.53 -2.67
CA ALA A 180 -2.50 -11.91 -1.29
C ALA A 180 -3.51 -13.07 -1.19
N SER A 181 -3.25 -14.02 -0.29
CA SER A 181 -4.19 -15.07 0.06
C SER A 181 -5.02 -14.73 1.29
N ASP A 182 -4.51 -13.84 2.09
CA ASP A 182 -5.03 -13.45 3.41
C ASP A 182 -5.21 -14.62 4.39
N TRP A 183 -4.54 -15.74 4.15
CA TRP A 183 -4.58 -16.88 5.06
C TRP A 183 -3.86 -16.56 6.38
N PRO A 184 -4.43 -16.90 7.56
CA PRO A 184 -5.58 -17.79 7.81
C PRO A 184 -6.89 -17.08 8.19
N HIS A 185 -7.13 -15.86 7.71
CA HIS A 185 -8.36 -15.14 8.02
C HIS A 185 -9.60 -15.83 7.47
N GLY A 186 -10.78 -15.55 8.07
CA GLY A 186 -12.02 -16.24 7.74
C GLY A 186 -12.61 -15.91 6.37
N ASP A 187 -12.17 -14.85 5.76
CA ASP A 187 -12.50 -14.38 4.41
C ASP A 187 -11.40 -14.68 3.38
N SER A 188 -10.32 -15.33 3.81
CA SER A 188 -9.29 -15.85 2.93
C SER A 188 -9.86 -16.82 1.89
N ALA A 189 -9.42 -16.69 0.65
CA ALA A 189 -9.76 -17.63 -0.42
C ALA A 189 -8.90 -18.92 -0.40
N TRP A 190 -8.11 -19.16 0.63
CA TRP A 190 -7.29 -20.36 0.72
C TRP A 190 -8.14 -21.65 0.83
N PRO A 191 -7.80 -22.75 0.10
CA PRO A 191 -6.59 -22.94 -0.75
C PRO A 191 -6.77 -22.47 -2.19
N GLU A 192 -7.91 -21.92 -2.58
CA GLU A 192 -8.28 -21.58 -3.97
C GLU A 192 -7.70 -20.22 -4.44
N ALA A 193 -7.05 -19.47 -3.58
CA ALA A 193 -6.55 -18.12 -3.90
C ALA A 193 -5.65 -18.08 -5.15
N VAL A 194 -4.70 -19.04 -5.28
CA VAL A 194 -3.81 -19.10 -6.45
C VAL A 194 -4.59 -19.52 -7.71
N PRO A 195 -5.37 -20.62 -7.73
CA PRO A 195 -6.23 -20.98 -8.85
C PRO A 195 -7.14 -19.82 -9.28
N GLN A 196 -7.83 -19.15 -8.35
CA GLN A 196 -8.70 -18.00 -8.66
C GLN A 196 -7.97 -16.88 -9.39
N THR A 197 -6.69 -16.68 -9.11
CA THR A 197 -5.88 -15.67 -9.81
C THR A 197 -5.41 -16.18 -11.15
N VAL A 198 -4.94 -17.43 -11.24
CA VAL A 198 -4.40 -18.04 -12.47
C VAL A 198 -5.46 -18.23 -13.54
N ASP A 199 -6.65 -18.67 -13.14
CA ASP A 199 -7.71 -19.09 -14.07
C ASP A 199 -8.54 -17.92 -14.61
N ARG A 200 -8.17 -16.68 -14.34
CA ARG A 200 -8.85 -15.49 -14.86
C ARG A 200 -8.67 -15.36 -16.37
N PRO A 201 -9.77 -15.39 -17.15
CA PRO A 201 -9.66 -15.50 -18.61
C PRO A 201 -9.09 -14.25 -19.30
N ARG A 202 -9.25 -13.08 -18.68
CA ARG A 202 -8.78 -11.80 -19.23
C ARG A 202 -7.40 -11.40 -18.72
N LEU A 203 -6.83 -12.14 -17.77
CA LEU A 203 -5.52 -11.84 -17.21
C LEU A 203 -4.42 -12.41 -18.13
N LYS A 204 -3.58 -11.54 -18.67
CA LYS A 204 -2.43 -11.94 -19.52
C LYS A 204 -1.42 -12.74 -18.70
N GLU A 205 -0.67 -13.60 -19.36
CA GLU A 205 0.39 -14.42 -18.74
C GLU A 205 1.46 -13.55 -18.03
N SER A 206 1.84 -12.42 -18.64
CA SER A 206 2.76 -11.46 -18.03
C SER A 206 2.22 -10.91 -16.70
N ALA A 207 0.96 -10.50 -16.69
CA ALA A 207 0.31 -9.98 -15.48
C ALA A 207 0.21 -11.04 -14.37
N ARG A 208 -0.09 -12.31 -14.73
CA ARG A 208 -0.11 -13.42 -13.75
C ARG A 208 1.22 -13.60 -13.06
N LYS A 209 2.33 -13.66 -13.81
CA LYS A 209 3.68 -13.79 -13.25
C LYS A 209 4.04 -12.63 -12.32
N LYS A 210 3.72 -11.41 -12.75
CA LYS A 210 3.98 -10.21 -11.98
C LYS A 210 3.20 -10.18 -10.68
N ILE A 211 1.91 -10.41 -10.72
CA ILE A 211 1.04 -10.42 -9.54
C ILE A 211 1.46 -11.52 -8.55
N LEU A 212 1.71 -12.74 -9.05
CA LEU A 212 2.01 -13.89 -8.21
C LEU A 212 3.42 -13.88 -7.60
N GLY A 213 4.33 -13.02 -8.03
CA GLY A 213 5.65 -12.99 -7.41
C GLY A 213 6.64 -11.94 -7.92
N GLU A 214 6.69 -11.64 -9.22
CA GLU A 214 7.73 -10.74 -9.75
C GLU A 214 7.63 -9.34 -9.16
N ASN A 215 6.42 -8.82 -8.95
CA ASN A 215 6.21 -7.52 -8.30
C ASN A 215 6.63 -7.54 -6.83
N ALA A 216 6.37 -8.63 -6.10
CA ALA A 216 6.84 -8.77 -4.72
C ALA A 216 8.37 -8.74 -4.63
N MET A 217 9.07 -9.37 -5.58
CA MET A 217 10.53 -9.32 -5.66
C MET A 217 11.07 -7.94 -6.08
N ARG A 218 10.27 -7.13 -6.78
CA ARG A 218 10.62 -5.73 -7.09
C ARG A 218 10.41 -4.83 -5.86
N LEU A 219 9.33 -5.04 -5.13
CA LEU A 219 9.05 -4.34 -3.89
C LEU A 219 10.12 -4.65 -2.83
N CYS A 220 10.44 -5.91 -2.63
CA CYS A 220 11.35 -6.43 -1.61
C CYS A 220 12.61 -7.07 -2.26
N PRO A 221 13.61 -6.30 -2.71
CA PRO A 221 14.79 -6.84 -3.40
C PRO A 221 15.57 -7.87 -2.60
N ARG A 222 15.51 -7.80 -1.27
CA ARG A 222 16.15 -8.79 -0.37
C ARG A 222 15.59 -10.21 -0.53
N LEU A 223 14.42 -10.40 -1.16
CA LEU A 223 13.90 -11.73 -1.49
C LEU A 223 14.70 -12.46 -2.59
N ARG A 224 15.61 -11.76 -3.26
CA ARG A 224 16.43 -12.35 -4.34
C ARG A 224 17.68 -13.06 -3.84
N GLY A 225 17.93 -13.06 -2.54
CA GLY A 225 19.05 -13.71 -1.88
C GLY A 225 20.30 -12.87 -1.89
#